data_274a1aa3f5e76f4a28f5c7bdd1371e50
#
_entry.id   274a1aa3f5e76f4a28f5c7bdd1371e50
#
_cell.length_a   1.000
_cell.length_b   1.000
_cell.length_c   1.000
_cell.angle_alpha   90.00
_cell.angle_beta   90.00
_cell.angle_gamma   90.00
#
_symmetry.space_group_name_H-M   'P 1'
#
loop_
_entity.id
_entity.type
_entity.pdbx_description
1 polymer ?
#
loop_
_entity_poly.entity_id
_entity_poly.type
_entity_poly.pdbx_seq_one_letter_code
_entity_poly.pdbx_strand_id
1 'polypeptide(L)'
;DKRNAVDRPTADALRTAFETFEQNIDLKVAILTGAGGNFCAGADLSALSDPQRRNEIDEAGSGPGPMGPTRMLLGKPVIAAVSGFAVAGGLELALLCDLRVAETSATFGVFCRRWGVPLIDGGTVRLPRLIGHSRAMDMILTGRPVAADEALQIGLANRVVADGTALDEAITLARQIAAFPQQCLQADRLSAYQQWDLPQDEALRREGAGGYPVVFEEAIGGAERFRQGAGRHGTFEE
;
A
#
# COMPACT_ATOMS: atom_id res chain seq x y z
N ASP A 1 -1.17 -6.68 -23.02
CA ASP A 1 -2.43 -6.23 -23.64
C ASP A 1 -3.54 -5.90 -22.64
N LYS A 2 -3.51 -6.44 -21.39
CA LYS A 2 -4.56 -6.27 -20.38
C LYS A 2 -4.17 -5.27 -19.27
N ARG A 3 -3.08 -4.55 -19.40
CA ARG A 3 -2.59 -3.57 -18.41
C ARG A 3 -2.53 -4.16 -16.99
N ASN A 4 -1.94 -5.34 -16.85
CA ASN A 4 -1.81 -6.07 -15.58
C ASN A 4 -3.15 -6.33 -14.86
N ALA A 5 -4.22 -6.57 -15.61
CA ALA A 5 -5.49 -7.04 -15.02
C ALA A 5 -5.27 -8.38 -14.34
N VAL A 6 -5.89 -8.56 -13.16
CA VAL A 6 -5.67 -9.68 -12.25
C VAL A 6 -6.79 -10.68 -12.36
N ASP A 7 -6.47 -11.93 -12.77
CA ASP A 7 -7.32 -13.10 -12.64
C ASP A 7 -6.91 -13.94 -11.40
N ARG A 8 -7.59 -15.05 -11.12
CA ARG A 8 -7.30 -15.90 -9.95
C ARG A 8 -5.84 -16.36 -9.88
N PRO A 9 -5.23 -16.93 -10.95
CA PRO A 9 -3.82 -17.33 -10.89
C PRO A 9 -2.88 -16.18 -10.54
N THR A 10 -3.14 -14.98 -11.06
CA THR A 10 -2.36 -13.78 -10.74
C THR A 10 -2.59 -13.34 -9.29
N ALA A 11 -3.83 -13.36 -8.81
CA ALA A 11 -4.16 -13.03 -7.42
C ALA A 11 -3.49 -13.99 -6.43
N ASP A 12 -3.51 -15.30 -6.72
CA ASP A 12 -2.85 -16.32 -5.90
C ASP A 12 -1.33 -16.14 -5.88
N ALA A 13 -0.72 -15.83 -7.02
CA ALA A 13 0.71 -15.54 -7.11
C ALA A 13 1.09 -14.29 -6.33
N LEU A 14 0.29 -13.22 -6.42
CA LEU A 14 0.48 -12.00 -5.62
C LEU A 14 0.39 -12.30 -4.12
N ARG A 15 -0.64 -13.02 -3.68
CA ARG A 15 -0.79 -13.42 -2.29
C ARG A 15 0.43 -14.20 -1.80
N THR A 16 0.85 -15.22 -2.53
CA THR A 16 2.02 -16.04 -2.17
C THR A 16 3.30 -15.19 -2.08
N ALA A 17 3.48 -14.23 -2.99
CA ALA A 17 4.63 -13.34 -2.95
C ALA A 17 4.63 -12.47 -1.67
N PHE A 18 3.48 -11.94 -1.27
CA PHE A 18 3.36 -11.14 -0.04
C PHE A 18 3.49 -12.00 1.22
N GLU A 19 2.96 -13.22 1.24
CA GLU A 19 3.16 -14.18 2.34
C GLU A 19 4.65 -14.53 2.48
N THR A 20 5.35 -14.77 1.37
CA THR A 20 6.79 -15.03 1.36
C THR A 20 7.58 -13.82 1.86
N PHE A 21 7.21 -12.61 1.43
CA PHE A 21 7.81 -11.37 1.93
C PHE A 21 7.65 -11.23 3.45
N GLU A 22 6.45 -11.46 3.97
CA GLU A 22 6.19 -11.38 5.42
C GLU A 22 7.04 -12.35 6.22
N GLN A 23 7.20 -13.58 5.74
CA GLN A 23 7.93 -14.64 6.44
C GLN A 23 9.47 -14.47 6.36
N ASN A 24 9.96 -13.79 5.33
CA ASN A 24 11.42 -13.65 5.13
C ASN A 24 11.99 -12.50 5.94
N ILE A 25 12.72 -12.80 7.02
CA ILE A 25 13.29 -11.82 7.95
C ILE A 25 14.31 -10.87 7.30
N ASP A 26 14.95 -11.28 6.20
CA ASP A 26 15.97 -10.47 5.51
C ASP A 26 15.34 -9.37 4.64
N LEU A 27 14.06 -9.52 4.28
CA LEU A 27 13.32 -8.53 3.49
C LEU A 27 12.63 -7.53 4.41
N LYS A 28 12.96 -6.24 4.27
CA LYS A 28 12.46 -5.16 5.14
C LYS A 28 11.33 -4.35 4.51
N VAL A 29 11.39 -4.12 3.20
CA VAL A 29 10.44 -3.30 2.45
C VAL A 29 10.12 -3.99 1.13
N ALA A 30 8.86 -4.02 0.72
CA ALA A 30 8.45 -4.47 -0.61
C ALA A 30 8.08 -3.29 -1.51
N ILE A 31 8.26 -3.48 -2.82
CA ILE A 31 7.77 -2.56 -3.85
C ILE A 31 6.82 -3.33 -4.75
N LEU A 32 5.60 -2.83 -4.90
CA LEU A 32 4.63 -3.33 -5.87
C LEU A 32 4.63 -2.41 -7.09
N THR A 33 4.86 -2.98 -8.27
CA THR A 33 4.83 -2.24 -9.54
C THR A 33 4.20 -3.09 -10.65
N GLY A 34 3.79 -2.45 -11.73
CA GLY A 34 3.26 -3.11 -12.91
C GLY A 34 4.24 -3.11 -14.09
N ALA A 35 4.15 -4.11 -14.95
CA ALA A 35 4.93 -4.17 -16.19
C ALA A 35 4.29 -3.35 -17.32
N GLY A 36 5.08 -2.94 -18.33
CA GLY A 36 4.58 -2.36 -19.56
C GLY A 36 3.94 -0.98 -19.41
N GLY A 37 4.43 -0.17 -18.45
CA GLY A 37 4.02 1.23 -18.29
C GLY A 37 2.61 1.41 -17.69
N ASN A 38 2.06 0.38 -17.04
CA ASN A 38 0.82 0.49 -16.28
C ASN A 38 0.96 -0.24 -14.94
N PHE A 39 0.37 0.30 -13.90
CA PHE A 39 0.35 -0.37 -12.61
C PHE A 39 -0.62 -1.55 -12.63
N CYS A 40 -1.92 -1.31 -12.71
CA CYS A 40 -2.92 -2.37 -12.77
C CYS A 40 -4.30 -1.82 -13.16
N ALA A 41 -4.99 -2.48 -14.09
CA ALA A 41 -6.34 -2.11 -14.53
C ALA A 41 -7.47 -2.72 -13.67
N GLY A 42 -7.13 -3.48 -12.61
CA GLY A 42 -8.11 -4.15 -11.75
C GLY A 42 -8.32 -5.62 -12.08
N ALA A 43 -9.45 -6.18 -11.70
CA ALA A 43 -9.80 -7.56 -12.01
C ALA A 43 -9.96 -7.78 -13.52
N ASP A 44 -9.52 -8.94 -14.01
CA ASP A 44 -9.72 -9.33 -15.42
C ASP A 44 -11.19 -9.67 -15.67
N LEU A 45 -11.94 -8.71 -16.21
CA LEU A 45 -13.37 -8.90 -16.51
C LEU A 45 -13.63 -10.04 -17.51
N SER A 46 -12.65 -10.39 -18.36
CA SER A 46 -12.79 -11.53 -19.27
C SER A 46 -12.75 -12.89 -18.55
N ALA A 47 -12.31 -12.91 -17.30
CA ALA A 47 -12.25 -14.10 -16.47
C ALA A 47 -13.52 -14.34 -15.64
N LEU A 48 -14.44 -13.37 -15.53
CA LEU A 48 -15.61 -13.44 -14.63
C LEU A 48 -16.53 -14.63 -14.92
N SER A 49 -16.67 -15.02 -16.17
CA SER A 49 -17.51 -16.16 -16.57
C SER A 49 -16.79 -17.52 -16.48
N ASP A 50 -15.48 -17.55 -16.26
CA ASP A 50 -14.67 -18.75 -16.15
C ASP A 50 -14.43 -19.10 -14.67
N PRO A 51 -15.03 -20.19 -14.14
CA PRO A 51 -14.88 -20.56 -12.72
C PRO A 51 -13.45 -20.85 -12.30
N GLN A 52 -12.53 -21.20 -13.23
CA GLN A 52 -11.11 -21.47 -12.91
C GLN A 52 -10.28 -20.20 -12.90
N ARG A 53 -10.69 -19.16 -13.62
CA ARG A 53 -9.97 -17.91 -13.74
C ARG A 53 -10.60 -16.75 -12.96
N ARG A 54 -11.88 -16.85 -12.66
CA ARG A 54 -12.58 -15.83 -11.85
C ARG A 54 -11.93 -15.73 -10.47
N ASN A 55 -11.64 -14.49 -10.06
CA ASN A 55 -11.12 -14.19 -8.74
C ASN A 55 -11.98 -14.81 -7.65
N GLU A 56 -11.36 -15.29 -6.59
CA GLU A 56 -12.07 -15.88 -5.46
C GLU A 56 -12.85 -14.79 -4.71
N ILE A 57 -14.13 -15.07 -4.48
CA ILE A 57 -15.03 -14.16 -3.76
C ILE A 57 -15.75 -15.02 -2.72
N ASP A 58 -15.54 -14.68 -1.45
CA ASP A 58 -16.22 -15.32 -0.32
C ASP A 58 -17.51 -14.56 0.02
N GLU A 59 -18.61 -15.28 0.21
CA GLU A 59 -19.93 -14.70 0.46
C GLU A 59 -19.97 -13.94 1.80
N ALA A 60 -19.26 -14.42 2.82
CA ALA A 60 -19.14 -13.75 4.12
C ALA A 60 -18.14 -12.59 4.11
N GLY A 61 -17.46 -12.36 2.98
CA GLY A 61 -16.42 -11.33 2.88
C GLY A 61 -15.13 -11.68 3.62
N SER A 62 -14.97 -12.94 4.03
CA SER A 62 -13.78 -13.44 4.74
C SER A 62 -12.68 -13.89 3.77
N GLY A 63 -11.54 -14.35 4.31
CA GLY A 63 -10.44 -14.87 3.52
C GLY A 63 -9.62 -13.82 2.78
N PRO A 64 -8.78 -14.24 1.83
CA PRO A 64 -7.97 -13.35 1.02
C PRO A 64 -8.84 -12.45 0.14
N GLY A 65 -8.34 -11.26 -0.19
CA GLY A 65 -9.02 -10.38 -1.12
C GLY A 65 -9.05 -10.96 -2.53
N PRO A 66 -10.07 -10.64 -3.35
CA PRO A 66 -10.15 -11.06 -4.75
C PRO A 66 -8.92 -10.70 -5.58
N MET A 67 -8.23 -9.62 -5.26
CA MET A 67 -6.97 -9.21 -5.88
C MET A 67 -5.73 -9.83 -5.23
N GLY A 68 -5.90 -10.83 -4.36
CA GLY A 68 -4.83 -11.55 -3.67
C GLY A 68 -4.52 -10.98 -2.28
N PRO A 69 -3.54 -10.09 -2.10
CA PRO A 69 -3.08 -9.64 -0.77
C PRO A 69 -3.96 -8.56 -0.15
N THR A 70 -5.00 -8.08 -0.81
CA THR A 70 -5.68 -6.82 -0.45
C THR A 70 -6.37 -6.80 0.91
N ARG A 71 -6.60 -7.95 1.54
CA ARG A 71 -7.11 -8.06 2.92
C ARG A 71 -6.03 -8.43 3.94
N MET A 72 -4.77 -8.58 3.52
CA MET A 72 -3.66 -8.82 4.45
C MET A 72 -3.37 -7.56 5.26
N LEU A 73 -3.11 -7.72 6.55
CA LEU A 73 -2.46 -6.72 7.39
C LEU A 73 -0.97 -7.09 7.44
N LEU A 74 -0.19 -6.43 6.59
CA LEU A 74 1.25 -6.69 6.49
C LEU A 74 1.99 -6.08 7.69
N GLY A 75 2.97 -6.80 8.23
CA GLY A 75 3.84 -6.31 9.31
C GLY A 75 4.93 -5.35 8.83
N LYS A 76 5.26 -5.41 7.53
CA LYS A 76 6.36 -4.66 6.93
C LYS A 76 5.88 -3.64 5.91
N PRO A 77 6.64 -2.55 5.68
CA PRO A 77 6.27 -1.51 4.72
C PRO A 77 6.21 -2.01 3.27
N VAL A 78 5.26 -1.45 2.53
CA VAL A 78 5.11 -1.66 1.08
C VAL A 78 4.95 -0.32 0.37
N ILE A 79 5.62 -0.16 -0.76
CA ILE A 79 5.55 1.02 -1.62
C ILE A 79 4.92 0.63 -2.96
N ALA A 80 3.92 1.35 -3.43
CA ALA A 80 3.44 1.26 -4.79
C ALA A 80 4.24 2.20 -5.71
N ALA A 81 4.88 1.65 -6.75
CA ALA A 81 5.47 2.42 -7.83
C ALA A 81 4.48 2.42 -9.01
N VAL A 82 3.81 3.56 -9.20
CA VAL A 82 2.63 3.65 -10.06
C VAL A 82 2.96 4.36 -11.36
N SER A 83 2.96 3.57 -12.45
CA SER A 83 3.00 4.07 -13.84
C SER A 83 1.63 3.92 -14.47
N GLY A 84 1.23 4.83 -15.35
CA GLY A 84 -0.03 4.75 -16.10
C GLY A 84 -1.25 4.51 -15.21
N PHE A 85 -2.02 3.46 -15.49
CA PHE A 85 -3.29 3.22 -14.81
C PHE A 85 -3.17 2.40 -13.51
N ALA A 86 -3.66 2.96 -12.41
CA ALA A 86 -3.94 2.28 -11.15
C ALA A 86 -5.44 2.43 -10.85
N VAL A 87 -6.27 1.57 -11.43
CA VAL A 87 -7.73 1.76 -11.45
C VAL A 87 -8.50 0.52 -10.99
N ALA A 88 -9.71 0.71 -10.48
CA ALA A 88 -10.56 -0.37 -9.95
C ALA A 88 -9.81 -1.17 -8.86
N GLY A 89 -9.72 -2.50 -8.97
CA GLY A 89 -8.90 -3.33 -8.06
C GLY A 89 -7.42 -2.97 -8.08
N GLY A 90 -6.91 -2.34 -9.16
CA GLY A 90 -5.55 -1.81 -9.21
C GLY A 90 -5.37 -0.59 -8.30
N LEU A 91 -6.38 0.27 -8.17
CA LEU A 91 -6.40 1.30 -7.13
C LEU A 91 -6.38 0.66 -5.74
N GLU A 92 -7.15 -0.40 -5.52
CA GLU A 92 -7.22 -1.09 -4.22
C GLU A 92 -5.88 -1.75 -3.84
N LEU A 93 -5.14 -2.30 -4.83
CA LEU A 93 -3.75 -2.74 -4.63
C LEU A 93 -2.80 -1.58 -4.27
N ALA A 94 -2.94 -0.43 -4.93
CA ALA A 94 -2.16 0.75 -4.57
C ALA A 94 -2.50 1.28 -3.17
N LEU A 95 -3.77 1.18 -2.74
CA LEU A 95 -4.24 1.55 -1.41
C LEU A 95 -3.82 0.56 -0.30
N LEU A 96 -3.50 -0.69 -0.64
CA LEU A 96 -2.89 -1.65 0.29
C LEU A 96 -1.49 -1.18 0.73
N CYS A 97 -0.73 -0.58 -0.20
CA CYS A 97 0.61 -0.11 0.06
C CYS A 97 0.60 1.11 1.01
N ASP A 98 1.65 1.24 1.84
CA ASP A 98 1.79 2.37 2.76
C ASP A 98 2.02 3.68 2.00
N LEU A 99 2.89 3.64 0.99
CA LEU A 99 3.27 4.80 0.20
C LEU A 99 3.03 4.55 -1.30
N ARG A 100 2.78 5.62 -2.02
CA ARG A 100 2.55 5.63 -3.49
C ARG A 100 3.44 6.67 -4.13
N VAL A 101 4.38 6.20 -4.96
CA VAL A 101 5.19 7.02 -5.85
C VAL A 101 4.56 6.93 -7.24
N ALA A 102 4.05 8.02 -7.77
CA ALA A 102 3.32 8.05 -9.03
C ALA A 102 4.12 8.78 -10.12
N GLU A 103 4.04 8.29 -11.33
CA GLU A 103 4.53 9.05 -12.51
C GLU A 103 3.57 10.19 -12.85
N THR A 104 4.09 11.23 -13.50
CA THR A 104 3.28 12.40 -13.94
C THR A 104 2.10 12.00 -14.83
N SER A 105 2.24 10.94 -15.61
CA SER A 105 1.15 10.38 -16.45
C SER A 105 0.21 9.42 -15.69
N ALA A 106 0.46 9.14 -14.42
CA ALA A 106 -0.35 8.18 -13.66
C ALA A 106 -1.81 8.64 -13.51
N THR A 107 -2.71 7.69 -13.61
CA THR A 107 -4.15 7.90 -13.47
C THR A 107 -4.73 6.93 -12.45
N PHE A 108 -5.37 7.47 -11.43
CA PHE A 108 -6.13 6.73 -10.43
C PHE A 108 -7.63 6.82 -10.71
N GLY A 109 -8.41 5.81 -10.29
CA GLY A 109 -9.85 5.92 -10.45
C GLY A 109 -10.63 4.66 -10.07
N VAL A 110 -11.90 4.87 -9.68
CA VAL A 110 -12.86 3.78 -9.38
C VAL A 110 -13.58 3.38 -10.66
N PHE A 111 -12.83 2.91 -11.67
CA PHE A 111 -13.37 2.64 -13.00
C PHE A 111 -14.29 1.42 -13.07
N CYS A 112 -14.23 0.53 -12.10
CA CYS A 112 -15.16 -0.59 -11.94
C CYS A 112 -16.61 -0.15 -11.83
N ARG A 113 -16.88 1.10 -11.38
CA ARG A 113 -18.21 1.70 -11.29
C ARG A 113 -18.97 1.64 -12.63
N ARG A 114 -18.24 1.82 -13.74
CA ARG A 114 -18.81 1.82 -15.11
C ARG A 114 -19.36 0.45 -15.52
N TRP A 115 -18.92 -0.62 -14.86
CA TRP A 115 -19.21 -2.00 -15.20
C TRP A 115 -20.03 -2.73 -14.13
N GLY A 116 -20.48 -2.04 -13.09
CA GLY A 116 -21.24 -2.64 -12.00
C GLY A 116 -20.41 -3.56 -11.07
N VAL A 117 -19.08 -3.51 -11.18
CA VAL A 117 -18.18 -4.27 -10.29
C VAL A 117 -17.95 -3.46 -9.01
N PRO A 118 -18.24 -4.02 -7.83
CA PRO A 118 -18.04 -3.33 -6.57
C PRO A 118 -16.56 -3.29 -6.18
N LEU A 119 -16.20 -2.31 -5.31
CA LEU A 119 -14.94 -2.31 -4.58
C LEU A 119 -15.06 -3.27 -3.40
N ILE A 120 -14.34 -4.39 -3.44
CA ILE A 120 -14.37 -5.44 -2.40
C ILE A 120 -12.97 -5.87 -1.95
N ASP A 121 -11.98 -5.10 -2.33
CA ASP A 121 -10.57 -5.27 -1.98
C ASP A 121 -10.04 -4.18 -1.01
N GLY A 122 -10.96 -3.54 -0.29
CA GLY A 122 -10.65 -2.54 0.74
C GLY A 122 -10.71 -1.09 0.25
N GLY A 123 -11.09 -0.83 -1.00
CA GLY A 123 -11.16 0.53 -1.56
C GLY A 123 -12.11 1.45 -0.81
N THR A 124 -13.31 0.97 -0.46
CA THR A 124 -14.29 1.76 0.30
C THR A 124 -13.88 2.02 1.75
N VAL A 125 -12.91 1.27 2.28
CA VAL A 125 -12.38 1.40 3.64
C VAL A 125 -11.15 2.32 3.64
N ARG A 126 -10.15 2.03 2.78
CA ARG A 126 -8.87 2.74 2.78
C ARG A 126 -8.94 4.11 2.12
N LEU A 127 -9.66 4.24 1.00
CA LEU A 127 -9.70 5.50 0.26
C LEU A 127 -10.23 6.68 1.12
N PRO A 128 -11.38 6.57 1.82
CA PRO A 128 -11.86 7.64 2.68
C PRO A 128 -10.92 7.98 3.86
N ARG A 129 -10.18 6.99 4.37
CA ARG A 129 -9.19 7.19 5.43
C ARG A 129 -7.98 7.97 4.95
N LEU A 130 -7.60 7.83 3.67
CA LEU A 130 -6.46 8.52 3.07
C LEU A 130 -6.79 9.95 2.62
N ILE A 131 -7.88 10.13 1.87
CA ILE A 131 -8.16 11.41 1.19
C ILE A 131 -9.36 12.17 1.76
N GLY A 132 -9.97 11.63 2.80
CA GLY A 132 -11.19 12.17 3.41
C GLY A 132 -12.47 11.72 2.67
N HIS A 133 -13.58 11.68 3.41
CA HIS A 133 -14.84 11.09 2.95
C HIS A 133 -15.39 11.74 1.68
N SER A 134 -15.42 13.07 1.63
CA SER A 134 -16.04 13.81 0.50
C SER A 134 -15.31 13.54 -0.83
N ARG A 135 -13.96 13.57 -0.83
CA ARG A 135 -13.16 13.29 -2.03
C ARG A 135 -13.26 11.82 -2.45
N ALA A 136 -13.27 10.93 -1.48
CA ALA A 136 -13.48 9.50 -1.76
C ALA A 136 -14.85 9.25 -2.38
N MET A 137 -15.92 9.88 -1.88
CA MET A 137 -17.27 9.74 -2.45
C MET A 137 -17.35 10.30 -3.87
N ASP A 138 -16.68 11.41 -4.18
CA ASP A 138 -16.59 11.91 -5.56
C ASP A 138 -15.99 10.85 -6.50
N MET A 139 -14.88 10.23 -6.14
CA MET A 139 -14.28 9.16 -6.93
C MET A 139 -15.17 7.91 -7.01
N ILE A 140 -15.77 7.48 -5.90
CA ILE A 140 -16.60 6.27 -5.82
C ILE A 140 -17.90 6.41 -6.62
N LEU A 141 -18.55 7.55 -6.54
CA LEU A 141 -19.85 7.77 -7.19
C LEU A 141 -19.71 8.06 -8.68
N THR A 142 -18.74 8.89 -9.04
CA THR A 142 -18.58 9.33 -10.43
C THR A 142 -17.73 8.39 -11.28
N GLY A 143 -16.80 7.64 -10.65
CA GLY A 143 -15.80 6.86 -11.38
C GLY A 143 -14.90 7.71 -12.27
N ARG A 144 -14.72 9.01 -11.93
CA ARG A 144 -13.86 9.91 -12.71
C ARG A 144 -12.37 9.55 -12.54
N PRO A 145 -11.55 9.91 -13.52
CA PRO A 145 -10.11 9.83 -13.35
C PRO A 145 -9.61 10.91 -12.38
N VAL A 146 -8.52 10.56 -11.67
CA VAL A 146 -7.71 11.46 -10.86
C VAL A 146 -6.28 11.38 -11.40
N ALA A 147 -5.76 12.50 -11.91
CA ALA A 147 -4.39 12.61 -12.40
C ALA A 147 -3.38 12.69 -11.26
N ALA A 148 -2.11 12.51 -11.56
CA ALA A 148 -1.04 12.44 -10.56
C ALA A 148 -0.91 13.70 -9.70
N ASP A 149 -1.06 14.89 -10.30
CA ASP A 149 -1.01 16.18 -9.60
C ASP A 149 -2.17 16.34 -8.60
N GLU A 150 -3.39 16.01 -9.01
CA GLU A 150 -4.53 15.98 -8.10
C GLU A 150 -4.32 14.91 -7.01
N ALA A 151 -3.83 13.72 -7.37
CA ALA A 151 -3.56 12.66 -6.41
C ALA A 151 -2.57 13.09 -5.32
N LEU A 152 -1.54 13.87 -5.68
CA LEU A 152 -0.61 14.46 -4.73
C LEU A 152 -1.30 15.48 -3.83
N GLN A 153 -2.09 16.38 -4.40
CA GLN A 153 -2.80 17.45 -3.65
C GLN A 153 -3.80 16.90 -2.64
N ILE A 154 -4.46 15.79 -2.96
CA ILE A 154 -5.47 15.19 -2.06
C ILE A 154 -4.89 14.14 -1.10
N GLY A 155 -3.59 13.85 -1.18
CA GLY A 155 -2.92 12.86 -0.33
C GLY A 155 -3.09 11.41 -0.79
N LEU A 156 -3.58 11.18 -2.02
CA LEU A 156 -3.64 9.84 -2.61
C LEU A 156 -2.25 9.36 -3.07
N ALA A 157 -1.43 10.24 -3.63
CA ALA A 157 -0.02 9.99 -3.90
C ALA A 157 0.86 10.70 -2.88
N ASN A 158 1.99 10.08 -2.50
CA ASN A 158 2.97 10.66 -1.57
C ASN A 158 4.05 11.43 -2.33
N ARG A 159 4.37 11.00 -3.54
CA ARG A 159 5.36 11.62 -4.45
C ARG A 159 4.87 11.52 -5.88
N VAL A 160 5.21 12.53 -6.68
CA VAL A 160 5.03 12.52 -8.13
C VAL A 160 6.38 12.76 -8.78
N VAL A 161 6.73 11.90 -9.73
CA VAL A 161 8.03 11.88 -10.40
C VAL A 161 7.85 11.82 -11.92
N ALA A 162 8.92 12.07 -12.67
CA ALA A 162 8.89 11.97 -14.13
C ALA A 162 8.52 10.57 -14.61
N ASP A 163 7.92 10.48 -15.79
CA ASP A 163 7.55 9.20 -16.39
C ASP A 163 8.80 8.31 -16.58
N GLY A 164 8.65 7.03 -16.28
CA GLY A 164 9.71 6.03 -16.30
C GLY A 164 10.59 5.99 -15.06
N THR A 165 10.33 6.82 -14.01
CA THR A 165 11.22 6.90 -12.83
C THR A 165 10.57 6.46 -11.52
N ALA A 166 9.29 6.08 -11.52
CA ALA A 166 8.58 5.70 -10.28
C ALA A 166 9.23 4.53 -9.54
N LEU A 167 9.72 3.53 -10.27
CA LEU A 167 10.38 2.38 -9.64
C LEU A 167 11.71 2.77 -9.00
N ASP A 168 12.54 3.57 -9.66
CA ASP A 168 13.84 3.99 -9.14
C ASP A 168 13.68 4.87 -7.90
N GLU A 169 12.71 5.78 -7.89
CA GLU A 169 12.38 6.57 -6.71
C GLU A 169 11.83 5.70 -5.57
N ALA A 170 10.97 4.72 -5.88
CA ALA A 170 10.47 3.77 -4.88
C ALA A 170 11.62 2.92 -4.28
N ILE A 171 12.60 2.52 -5.08
CA ILE A 171 13.80 1.80 -4.62
C ILE A 171 14.63 2.70 -3.69
N THR A 172 14.82 3.95 -4.05
CA THR A 172 15.54 4.92 -3.22
C THR A 172 14.85 5.10 -1.87
N LEU A 173 13.53 5.29 -1.89
CA LEU A 173 12.72 5.40 -0.67
C LEU A 173 12.74 4.11 0.16
N ALA A 174 12.66 2.94 -0.48
CA ALA A 174 12.74 1.64 0.20
C ALA A 174 14.08 1.44 0.91
N ARG A 175 15.20 1.83 0.27
CA ARG A 175 16.53 1.77 0.89
C ARG A 175 16.63 2.68 2.10
N GLN A 176 16.08 3.89 2.02
CA GLN A 176 16.02 4.81 3.15
C GLN A 176 15.23 4.21 4.32
N ILE A 177 14.04 3.65 4.06
CA ILE A 177 13.21 3.01 5.08
C ILE A 177 13.91 1.78 5.68
N ALA A 178 14.58 0.98 4.84
CA ALA A 178 15.28 -0.22 5.28
C ALA A 178 16.53 0.07 6.14
N ALA A 179 17.09 1.28 6.07
CA ALA A 179 18.22 1.72 6.89
C ALA A 179 17.81 2.11 8.32
N PHE A 180 16.53 2.41 8.56
CA PHE A 180 16.05 2.74 9.91
C PHE A 180 15.91 1.53 10.82
N PRO A 181 15.89 1.71 12.15
CA PRO A 181 15.56 0.68 13.13
C PRO A 181 14.19 0.06 12.83
N GLN A 182 14.18 -1.25 12.54
CA GLN A 182 13.00 -1.89 11.97
C GLN A 182 11.93 -2.23 13.00
N GLN A 183 12.28 -2.53 14.24
CA GLN A 183 11.30 -2.82 15.29
C GLN A 183 10.50 -1.57 15.62
N CYS A 184 11.18 -0.42 15.76
CA CYS A 184 10.55 0.86 16.00
C CYS A 184 9.58 1.22 14.87
N LEU A 185 10.06 1.17 13.62
CA LEU A 185 9.26 1.50 12.44
C LEU A 185 8.01 0.61 12.31
N GLN A 186 8.17 -0.70 12.54
CA GLN A 186 7.06 -1.65 12.41
C GLN A 186 6.05 -1.51 13.56
N ALA A 187 6.49 -1.22 14.79
CA ALA A 187 5.62 -0.97 15.91
C ALA A 187 4.74 0.27 15.69
N ASP A 188 5.34 1.38 15.27
CA ASP A 188 4.60 2.62 14.96
C ASP A 188 3.63 2.43 13.79
N ARG A 189 4.10 1.75 12.72
CA ARG A 189 3.25 1.44 11.56
C ARG A 189 2.05 0.60 11.95
N LEU A 190 2.26 -0.47 12.70
CA LEU A 190 1.18 -1.36 13.13
C LEU A 190 0.17 -0.61 14.03
N SER A 191 0.64 0.19 14.97
CA SER A 191 -0.18 1.04 15.83
C SER A 191 -1.05 1.99 15.01
N ALA A 192 -0.46 2.65 13.99
CA ALA A 192 -1.17 3.56 13.09
C ALA A 192 -2.30 2.88 12.29
N TYR A 193 -2.15 1.60 11.95
CA TYR A 193 -3.22 0.83 11.30
C TYR A 193 -4.30 0.35 12.28
N GLN A 194 -3.91 -0.11 13.45
CA GLN A 194 -4.84 -0.72 14.42
C GLN A 194 -5.71 0.30 15.14
N GLN A 195 -5.27 1.56 15.28
CA GLN A 195 -5.97 2.59 16.02
C GLN A 195 -7.37 2.91 15.47
N TRP A 196 -7.63 2.67 14.18
CA TRP A 196 -8.90 3.03 13.52
C TRP A 196 -10.13 2.35 14.11
N ASP A 197 -9.98 1.17 14.69
CA ASP A 197 -11.07 0.35 15.21
C ASP A 197 -11.15 0.38 16.75
N LEU A 198 -10.42 1.32 17.40
CA LEU A 198 -10.30 1.40 18.84
C LEU A 198 -10.82 2.73 19.40
N PRO A 199 -11.41 2.74 20.61
CA PRO A 199 -11.55 3.96 21.40
C PRO A 199 -10.18 4.61 21.63
N GLN A 200 -10.13 5.94 21.71
CA GLN A 200 -8.87 6.70 21.78
C GLN A 200 -7.97 6.28 22.97
N ASP A 201 -8.55 6.06 24.14
CA ASP A 201 -7.82 5.63 25.35
C ASP A 201 -7.19 4.24 25.16
N GLU A 202 -7.92 3.32 24.55
CA GLU A 202 -7.42 1.99 24.22
C GLU A 202 -6.34 2.05 23.12
N ALA A 203 -6.50 2.92 22.10
CA ALA A 203 -5.50 3.15 21.06
C ALA A 203 -4.16 3.64 21.67
N LEU A 204 -4.20 4.66 22.53
CA LEU A 204 -3.04 5.20 23.23
C LEU A 204 -2.38 4.16 24.16
N ARG A 205 -3.20 3.35 24.84
CA ARG A 205 -2.70 2.27 25.69
C ARG A 205 -1.94 1.21 24.87
N ARG A 206 -2.47 0.82 23.71
CA ARG A 206 -1.84 -0.16 22.84
C ARG A 206 -0.59 0.38 22.18
N GLU A 207 -0.59 1.64 21.75
CA GLU A 207 0.59 2.34 21.25
C GLU A 207 1.74 2.26 22.27
N GLY A 208 1.48 2.67 23.52
CA GLY A 208 2.48 2.62 24.58
C GLY A 208 2.95 1.20 24.89
N ALA A 209 2.04 0.22 24.94
CA ALA A 209 2.39 -1.17 25.18
C ALA A 209 3.22 -1.79 24.04
N GLY A 210 2.92 -1.44 22.78
CA GLY A 210 3.66 -1.90 21.62
C GLY A 210 5.05 -1.27 21.50
N GLY A 211 5.18 0.02 21.87
CA GLY A 211 6.46 0.72 21.88
C GLY A 211 7.38 0.37 23.06
N TYR A 212 6.82 -0.11 24.17
CA TYR A 212 7.60 -0.38 25.40
C TYR A 212 8.81 -1.31 25.15
N PRO A 213 8.68 -2.52 24.57
CA PRO A 213 9.84 -3.38 24.33
C PRO A 213 10.88 -2.76 23.41
N VAL A 214 10.44 -2.00 22.41
CA VAL A 214 11.31 -1.37 21.40
C VAL A 214 12.29 -0.36 22.07
N VAL A 215 11.85 0.33 23.13
CA VAL A 215 12.73 1.25 23.88
C VAL A 215 13.95 0.51 24.45
N PHE A 216 13.77 -0.71 24.93
CA PHE A 216 14.86 -1.49 25.54
C PHE A 216 15.66 -2.30 24.51
N GLU A 217 15.03 -2.76 23.47
CA GLU A 217 15.64 -3.63 22.46
C GLU A 217 16.39 -2.85 21.37
N GLU A 218 15.92 -1.66 21.02
CA GLU A 218 16.45 -0.89 19.87
C GLU A 218 16.85 0.55 20.20
N ALA A 219 16.03 1.29 20.97
CA ALA A 219 16.26 2.73 21.18
C ALA A 219 17.50 3.02 22.05
N ILE A 220 17.85 2.17 23.02
CA ILE A 220 19.06 2.35 23.84
C ILE A 220 20.31 2.34 22.95
N GLY A 221 20.41 1.38 22.02
CA GLY A 221 21.50 1.32 21.04
C GLY A 221 21.53 2.53 20.11
N GLY A 222 20.35 3.02 19.71
CA GLY A 222 20.19 4.24 18.92
C GLY A 222 20.71 5.48 19.66
N ALA A 223 20.34 5.63 20.92
CA ALA A 223 20.80 6.72 21.76
C ALA A 223 22.33 6.72 21.94
N GLU A 224 22.95 5.55 22.05
CA GLU A 224 24.41 5.42 22.11
C GLU A 224 25.09 5.91 20.82
N ARG A 225 24.60 5.46 19.64
CA ARG A 225 25.11 5.94 18.33
C ARG A 225 24.97 7.46 18.20
N PHE A 226 23.81 8.03 18.64
CA PHE A 226 23.61 9.47 18.63
C PHE A 226 24.62 10.21 19.54
N ARG A 227 24.91 9.70 20.73
CA ARG A 227 25.95 10.26 21.62
C ARG A 227 27.34 10.24 20.98
N GLN A 228 27.62 9.20 20.18
CA GLN A 228 28.89 9.06 19.45
C GLN A 228 28.97 9.96 18.21
N GLY A 229 27.86 10.62 17.83
CA GLY A 229 27.84 11.62 16.76
C GLY A 229 27.01 11.27 15.54
N ALA A 230 26.46 10.05 15.46
CA ALA A 230 25.59 9.65 14.34
C ALA A 230 24.32 10.52 14.29
N GLY A 231 23.91 10.94 13.10
CA GLY A 231 22.68 11.70 12.87
C GLY A 231 22.66 13.12 13.43
N ARG A 232 23.79 13.67 13.88
CA ARG A 232 23.86 15.07 14.35
C ARG A 232 23.54 16.01 13.21
N HIS A 233 22.76 17.06 13.53
CA HIS A 233 22.33 18.09 12.58
C HIS A 233 21.42 17.55 11.44
N GLY A 234 20.79 16.38 11.63
CA GLY A 234 19.87 15.78 10.67
C GLY A 234 20.55 15.09 9.47
N THR A 235 21.85 14.86 9.53
CA THR A 235 22.58 14.05 8.54
C THR A 235 22.57 12.59 8.95
N PHE A 236 21.97 11.74 8.11
CA PHE A 236 21.90 10.28 8.29
C PHE A 236 22.75 9.54 7.24
N GLU A 237 23.66 10.23 6.58
CA GLU A 237 24.65 9.64 5.67
C GLU A 237 25.79 9.04 6.52
N GLU A 238 25.97 7.72 6.42
CA GLU A 238 27.18 7.03 6.82
C GLU A 238 28.11 6.83 5.61
#